data_886f32af039161521ee9f5fc025cd5e3
#
_entry.id   886f32af039161521ee9f5fc025cd5e3
#
_cell.length_a   1.000
_cell.length_b   1.000
_cell.length_c   1.000
_cell.angle_alpha   90.00
_cell.angle_beta   90.00
_cell.angle_gamma   90.00
#
_symmetry.space_group_name_H-M   'P 1'
#
loop_
_entity.id
_entity.type
_entity.pdbx_description
1 polymer ?
#
loop_
_entity_poly.entity_id
_entity_poly.type
_entity_poly.pdbx_seq_one_letter_code
_entity_poly.pdbx_strand_id
1 'polypeptide(L)'
;YQLGLRDMNICTGCGPGAMKGPMKGATIGHAKQRHKTGRYIGISEPSIIAAEPPNAIVNELIIMPDIEKRLEAFVRLGHGIIVFPGGVGTAEELVYLLGILMNERNAQQPFPFILTGPAGSEEYFEAIDAFVGATLGPEAQSKYQIIVDDPEEVARTMNKHLEKVKKFRGAMGDAFSFNWSLKIEQDFQQPFIPTHESMADLQLHLDQSKSDLAANLRKAFSGIVAGNVKAEGIAQIKKHGPFELTGDSTLMEKVDTLLESFVKQHRMKLPGSAYEPCYVVKNDKRNSE
;
A
#
# COMPACT_ATOMS: atom_id res chain seq x y z
N TYR A 1 4.19 5.50 19.58
CA TYR A 1 4.65 5.45 20.97
C TYR A 1 4.76 4.00 21.49
N GLN A 2 3.68 3.22 21.40
CA GLN A 2 3.64 1.82 21.87
C GLN A 2 4.68 0.90 21.22
N LEU A 3 4.98 1.12 19.92
CA LEU A 3 6.05 0.40 19.23
C LEU A 3 7.44 0.77 19.80
N GLY A 4 7.68 2.06 20.04
CA GLY A 4 8.93 2.52 20.65
C GLY A 4 9.15 2.03 22.08
N LEU A 5 8.08 1.85 22.87
CA LEU A 5 8.20 1.22 24.20
C LEU A 5 8.71 -0.24 24.12
N ARG A 6 8.56 -0.89 22.97
CA ARG A 6 8.99 -2.27 22.68
C ARG A 6 10.25 -2.35 21.81
N ASP A 7 11.01 -1.26 21.75
CA ASP A 7 12.27 -1.14 20.99
C ASP A 7 12.13 -1.45 19.48
N MET A 8 10.98 -1.10 18.90
CA MET A 8 10.77 -1.29 17.47
C MET A 8 11.21 -0.06 16.68
N ASN A 9 12.02 -0.28 15.67
CA ASN A 9 12.38 0.73 14.68
C ASN A 9 11.20 1.05 13.76
N ILE A 10 11.16 2.25 13.24
CA ILE A 10 10.08 2.72 12.36
C ILE A 10 10.60 3.04 10.98
N CYS A 11 9.94 2.48 9.96
CA CYS A 11 10.19 2.77 8.56
C CYS A 11 8.92 3.35 7.94
N THR A 12 9.01 4.50 7.26
CA THR A 12 7.89 5.14 6.56
C THR A 12 8.33 5.80 5.25
N GLY A 13 7.36 6.31 4.46
CA GLY A 13 7.62 7.15 3.29
C GLY A 13 8.19 8.54 3.58
N CYS A 14 8.56 8.81 4.82
CA CYS A 14 9.23 10.02 5.35
C CYS A 14 8.50 11.37 5.22
N GLY A 15 7.29 11.44 4.69
CA GLY A 15 6.49 12.67 4.63
C GLY A 15 5.91 13.11 5.99
N PRO A 16 5.07 14.15 6.00
CA PRO A 16 4.37 14.63 7.19
C PRO A 16 3.18 13.73 7.59
N GLY A 17 2.38 14.17 8.54
CA GLY A 17 1.12 13.54 8.95
C GLY A 17 1.29 12.12 9.42
N ALA A 18 0.58 11.18 8.77
CA ALA A 18 0.57 9.75 9.10
C ALA A 18 1.95 9.07 8.97
N MET A 19 2.88 9.62 8.19
CA MET A 19 4.25 9.12 8.08
C MET A 19 5.16 9.62 9.21
N LYS A 20 4.97 10.88 9.64
CA LYS A 20 5.74 11.49 10.73
C LYS A 20 5.25 11.05 12.12
N GLY A 21 3.94 10.86 12.28
CA GLY A 21 3.31 10.53 13.57
C GLY A 21 3.92 9.30 14.26
N PRO A 22 4.02 8.15 13.58
CA PRO A 22 4.64 6.94 14.12
C PRO A 22 6.10 7.13 14.54
N MET A 23 6.89 7.84 13.74
CA MET A 23 8.29 8.15 14.07
C MET A 23 8.37 9.01 15.33
N LYS A 24 7.56 10.09 15.41
CA LYS A 24 7.51 10.96 16.59
C LYS A 24 7.07 10.20 17.85
N GLY A 25 6.05 9.37 17.73
CA GLY A 25 5.62 8.54 18.86
C GLY A 25 6.71 7.57 19.31
N ALA A 26 7.39 6.91 18.37
CA ALA A 26 8.46 5.97 18.67
C ALA A 26 9.67 6.65 19.32
N THR A 27 10.08 7.87 18.91
CA THR A 27 11.17 8.60 19.59
C THR A 27 10.86 8.83 21.06
N ILE A 28 9.61 9.17 21.39
CA ILE A 28 9.18 9.35 22.80
C ILE A 28 9.21 8.01 23.54
N GLY A 29 8.75 6.93 22.91
CA GLY A 29 8.79 5.59 23.50
C GLY A 29 10.22 5.12 23.78
N HIS A 30 11.11 5.25 22.80
CA HIS A 30 12.53 4.93 22.95
C HIS A 30 13.19 5.77 24.05
N ALA A 31 12.94 7.07 24.10
CA ALA A 31 13.47 7.96 25.14
C ALA A 31 13.02 7.51 26.55
N LYS A 32 11.74 7.17 26.73
CA LYS A 32 11.21 6.65 28.00
C LYS A 32 11.89 5.36 28.46
N GLN A 33 12.16 4.46 27.52
CA GLN A 33 12.84 3.19 27.76
C GLN A 33 14.37 3.30 27.76
N ARG A 34 14.91 4.50 27.53
CA ARG A 34 16.35 4.76 27.39
C ARG A 34 17.02 3.98 26.25
N HIS A 35 16.27 3.61 25.22
CA HIS A 35 16.84 3.06 23.99
C HIS A 35 17.55 4.18 23.22
N LYS A 36 18.84 4.00 22.97
CA LYS A 36 19.69 5.03 22.31
C LYS A 36 19.87 4.81 20.82
N THR A 37 19.51 3.63 20.31
CA THR A 37 19.79 3.18 18.94
C THR A 37 18.54 3.08 18.08
N GLY A 38 17.50 3.86 18.38
CA GLY A 38 16.26 3.88 17.60
C GLY A 38 16.51 4.34 16.15
N ARG A 39 16.04 3.55 15.20
CA ARG A 39 16.13 3.85 13.76
C ARG A 39 14.79 4.36 13.25
N TYR A 40 14.83 5.47 12.54
CA TYR A 40 13.67 6.13 11.92
C TYR A 40 13.97 6.26 10.43
N ILE A 41 13.65 5.19 9.69
CA ILE A 41 14.05 5.00 8.32
C ILE A 41 13.01 5.65 7.40
N GLY A 42 13.44 6.58 6.58
CA GLY A 42 12.64 7.14 5.49
C GLY A 42 12.98 6.46 4.17
N ILE A 43 11.97 5.92 3.44
CA ILE A 43 12.17 5.42 2.09
C ILE A 43 11.38 6.31 1.14
N SER A 44 12.09 6.94 0.21
CA SER A 44 11.51 7.84 -0.78
C SER A 44 12.00 7.52 -2.19
N GLU A 45 11.56 8.30 -3.17
CA GLU A 45 12.03 8.28 -4.54
C GLU A 45 12.14 9.72 -5.08
N PRO A 46 12.83 9.98 -6.21
CA PRO A 46 13.17 11.34 -6.62
C PRO A 46 11.98 12.29 -6.79
N SER A 47 10.84 11.82 -7.34
CA SER A 47 9.69 12.71 -7.57
C SER A 47 8.97 13.08 -6.28
N ILE A 48 8.91 12.16 -5.32
CA ILE A 48 8.31 12.42 -4.01
C ILE A 48 9.18 13.40 -3.22
N ILE A 49 10.51 13.17 -3.17
CA ILE A 49 11.40 14.00 -2.36
C ILE A 49 11.54 15.41 -2.94
N ALA A 50 11.40 15.56 -4.26
CA ALA A 50 11.36 16.88 -4.90
C ALA A 50 10.09 17.67 -4.55
N ALA A 51 8.97 16.97 -4.35
CA ALA A 51 7.71 17.59 -3.97
C ALA A 51 7.62 17.90 -2.47
N GLU A 52 8.22 17.07 -1.62
CA GLU A 52 8.10 17.15 -0.18
C GLU A 52 9.37 16.65 0.54
N PRO A 53 10.04 17.52 1.33
CA PRO A 53 11.24 17.12 2.04
C PRO A 53 10.93 16.11 3.14
N PRO A 54 11.90 15.23 3.49
CA PRO A 54 11.76 14.30 4.60
C PRO A 54 11.48 15.05 5.91
N ASN A 55 10.63 14.46 6.76
CA ASN A 55 10.40 15.01 8.09
C ASN A 55 11.67 14.93 8.97
N ALA A 56 11.82 15.88 9.88
CA ALA A 56 13.03 16.09 10.68
C ALA A 56 13.37 14.95 11.67
N ILE A 57 12.53 13.91 11.79
CA ILE A 57 12.77 12.78 12.69
C ILE A 57 13.56 11.67 11.97
N VAL A 58 13.52 11.64 10.65
CA VAL A 58 14.26 10.66 9.84
C VAL A 58 15.76 10.78 10.16
N ASN A 59 16.36 9.68 10.63
CA ASN A 59 17.79 9.60 10.87
C ASN A 59 18.52 8.68 9.86
N GLU A 60 17.77 7.94 9.04
CA GLU A 60 18.28 7.17 7.92
C GLU A 60 17.37 7.38 6.71
N LEU A 61 17.91 7.91 5.61
CA LEU A 61 17.16 8.17 4.38
C LEU A 61 17.65 7.28 3.26
N ILE A 62 16.71 6.55 2.64
CA ILE A 62 16.95 5.69 1.49
C ILE A 62 16.17 6.25 0.30
N ILE A 63 16.86 6.55 -0.80
CA ILE A 63 16.25 6.99 -2.05
C ILE A 63 16.28 5.84 -3.05
N MET A 64 15.10 5.37 -3.44
CA MET A 64 14.92 4.33 -4.45
C MET A 64 14.74 4.97 -5.83
N PRO A 65 15.08 4.27 -6.93
CA PRO A 65 15.03 4.84 -8.27
C PRO A 65 13.61 5.16 -8.77
N ASP A 66 12.61 4.43 -8.30
CA ASP A 66 11.22 4.52 -8.73
C ASP A 66 10.26 4.03 -7.62
N ILE A 67 8.96 4.16 -7.88
CA ILE A 67 7.89 3.76 -6.93
C ILE A 67 7.91 2.25 -6.66
N GLU A 68 8.10 1.43 -7.67
CA GLU A 68 8.09 -0.03 -7.53
C GLU A 68 9.24 -0.50 -6.63
N LYS A 69 10.43 0.03 -6.83
CA LYS A 69 11.58 -0.26 -5.96
C LYS A 69 11.41 0.29 -4.55
N ARG A 70 10.69 1.42 -4.40
CA ARG A 70 10.31 1.94 -3.09
C ARG A 70 9.34 1.01 -2.37
N LEU A 71 8.32 0.50 -3.05
CA LEU A 71 7.37 -0.46 -2.49
C LEU A 71 8.07 -1.78 -2.15
N GLU A 72 8.94 -2.27 -3.04
CA GLU A 72 9.77 -3.46 -2.78
C GLU A 72 10.64 -3.27 -1.52
N ALA A 73 11.25 -2.10 -1.35
CA ALA A 73 12.08 -1.81 -0.18
C ALA A 73 11.29 -1.90 1.13
N PHE A 74 10.06 -1.42 1.19
CA PHE A 74 9.21 -1.55 2.38
C PHE A 74 8.98 -3.00 2.79
N VAL A 75 8.64 -3.87 1.86
CA VAL A 75 8.34 -5.28 2.18
C VAL A 75 9.59 -6.11 2.45
N ARG A 76 10.74 -5.73 1.89
CA ARG A 76 12.01 -6.41 2.15
C ARG A 76 12.65 -5.99 3.47
N LEU A 77 12.58 -4.71 3.83
CA LEU A 77 13.13 -4.18 5.08
C LEU A 77 12.20 -4.41 6.25
N GLY A 78 10.90 -4.29 6.05
CA GLY A 78 9.89 -4.45 7.08
C GLY A 78 9.82 -5.88 7.63
N HIS A 79 9.71 -6.01 8.95
CA HIS A 79 9.39 -7.27 9.60
C HIS A 79 7.88 -7.46 9.77
N GLY A 80 7.12 -6.43 9.47
CA GLY A 80 5.67 -6.35 9.42
C GLY A 80 5.25 -4.97 8.96
N ILE A 81 4.03 -4.87 8.46
CA ILE A 81 3.46 -3.63 7.91
C ILE A 81 2.25 -3.21 8.72
N ILE A 82 2.18 -1.92 9.01
CA ILE A 82 1.01 -1.26 9.58
C ILE A 82 0.51 -0.24 8.57
N VAL A 83 -0.76 -0.33 8.21
CA VAL A 83 -1.42 0.60 7.27
C VAL A 83 -2.41 1.47 8.02
N PHE A 84 -2.31 2.77 7.84
CA PHE A 84 -3.26 3.77 8.33
C PHE A 84 -4.27 4.17 7.24
N PRO A 85 -5.43 4.73 7.61
CA PRO A 85 -6.37 5.25 6.65
C PRO A 85 -5.72 6.30 5.73
N GLY A 86 -5.83 6.06 4.42
CA GLY A 86 -5.28 6.94 3.39
C GLY A 86 -6.18 7.03 2.16
N GLY A 87 -5.63 7.42 1.03
CA GLY A 87 -6.34 7.53 -0.24
C GLY A 87 -5.97 6.41 -1.22
N VAL A 88 -6.08 6.72 -2.52
CA VAL A 88 -5.83 5.76 -3.61
C VAL A 88 -4.41 5.21 -3.59
N GLY A 89 -3.40 6.03 -3.25
CA GLY A 89 -2.02 5.55 -3.10
C GLY A 89 -1.88 4.49 -2.00
N THR A 90 -2.63 4.63 -0.89
CA THR A 90 -2.65 3.60 0.16
C THR A 90 -3.34 2.32 -0.31
N ALA A 91 -4.41 2.41 -1.12
CA ALA A 91 -5.01 1.25 -1.75
C ALA A 91 -4.05 0.56 -2.74
N GLU A 92 -3.27 1.35 -3.50
CA GLU A 92 -2.19 0.83 -4.36
C GLU A 92 -1.16 0.03 -3.56
N GLU A 93 -0.66 0.59 -2.45
CA GLU A 93 0.30 -0.07 -1.56
C GLU A 93 -0.27 -1.33 -0.91
N LEU A 94 -1.56 -1.31 -0.55
CA LEU A 94 -2.27 -2.45 0.05
C LEU A 94 -2.43 -3.61 -0.95
N VAL A 95 -2.91 -3.36 -2.17
CA VAL A 95 -3.04 -4.42 -3.18
C VAL A 95 -1.68 -4.94 -3.66
N TYR A 96 -0.65 -4.08 -3.69
CA TYR A 96 0.73 -4.49 -3.93
C TYR A 96 1.17 -5.55 -2.91
N LEU A 97 1.01 -5.27 -1.62
CA LEU A 97 1.39 -6.19 -0.56
C LEU A 97 0.56 -7.48 -0.60
N LEU A 98 -0.76 -7.36 -0.79
CA LEU A 98 -1.64 -8.54 -0.92
C LEU A 98 -1.23 -9.43 -2.09
N GLY A 99 -0.92 -8.85 -3.26
CA GLY A 99 -0.46 -9.62 -4.42
C GLY A 99 0.79 -10.43 -4.13
N ILE A 100 1.73 -9.88 -3.37
CA ILE A 100 2.94 -10.60 -2.92
C ILE A 100 2.57 -11.71 -1.92
N LEU A 101 1.69 -11.43 -0.96
CA LEU A 101 1.31 -12.40 0.08
C LEU A 101 0.38 -13.51 -0.45
N MET A 102 -0.30 -13.28 -1.57
CA MET A 102 -1.13 -14.28 -2.27
C MET A 102 -0.32 -15.20 -3.18
N ASN A 103 0.97 -14.91 -3.42
CA ASN A 103 1.84 -15.81 -4.17
C ASN A 103 2.11 -17.08 -3.34
N GLU A 104 1.79 -18.25 -3.90
CA GLU A 104 1.93 -19.54 -3.24
C GLU A 104 3.35 -19.80 -2.70
N ARG A 105 4.38 -19.28 -3.38
CA ARG A 105 5.79 -19.39 -2.93
C ARG A 105 6.07 -18.63 -1.64
N ASN A 106 5.18 -17.69 -1.24
CA ASN A 106 5.26 -16.94 0.01
C ASN A 106 4.31 -17.46 1.09
N ALA A 107 3.52 -18.49 0.82
CA ALA A 107 2.45 -18.99 1.70
C ALA A 107 2.92 -19.31 3.14
N GLN A 108 4.16 -19.75 3.29
CA GLN A 108 4.73 -20.10 4.60
C GLN A 108 5.47 -18.95 5.29
N GLN A 109 5.63 -17.79 4.63
CA GLN A 109 6.35 -16.68 5.22
C GLN A 109 5.48 -15.95 6.26
N PRO A 110 5.91 -15.86 7.52
CA PRO A 110 5.19 -15.04 8.49
C PRO A 110 5.41 -13.56 8.14
N PHE A 111 4.31 -12.89 7.82
CA PHE A 111 4.33 -11.46 7.50
C PHE A 111 3.20 -10.76 8.26
N PRO A 112 3.46 -10.20 9.46
CA PRO A 112 2.44 -9.49 10.21
C PRO A 112 1.97 -8.26 9.45
N PHE A 113 0.65 -8.18 9.21
CA PHE A 113 0.03 -7.11 8.47
C PHE A 113 -1.21 -6.63 9.22
N ILE A 114 -1.21 -5.36 9.62
CA ILE A 114 -2.27 -4.76 10.44
C ILE A 114 -2.78 -3.49 9.77
N LEU A 115 -4.09 -3.38 9.65
CA LEU A 115 -4.79 -2.16 9.30
C LEU A 115 -5.26 -1.50 10.60
N THR A 116 -4.92 -0.25 10.83
CA THR A 116 -5.24 0.44 12.09
C THR A 116 -5.46 1.94 11.91
N GLY A 117 -6.27 2.51 12.76
CA GLY A 117 -6.55 3.95 12.80
C GLY A 117 -7.17 4.36 14.13
N PRO A 118 -7.38 5.65 14.37
CA PRO A 118 -8.12 6.12 15.53
C PRO A 118 -9.60 5.73 15.44
N ALA A 119 -10.33 5.92 16.55
CA ALA A 119 -11.79 5.82 16.56
C ALA A 119 -12.40 6.64 15.41
N GLY A 120 -13.40 6.09 14.75
CA GLY A 120 -14.01 6.67 13.54
C GLY A 120 -13.33 6.24 12.23
N SER A 121 -12.38 5.31 12.28
CA SER A 121 -11.77 4.70 11.07
C SER A 121 -12.50 3.45 10.59
N GLU A 122 -13.54 3.02 11.26
CA GLU A 122 -14.27 1.77 11.02
C GLU A 122 -14.83 1.75 9.59
N GLU A 123 -15.57 2.78 9.19
CA GLU A 123 -16.17 2.88 7.83
C GLU A 123 -15.09 2.79 6.73
N TYR A 124 -13.90 3.35 6.97
CA TYR A 124 -12.80 3.24 6.02
C TYR A 124 -12.31 1.81 5.85
N PHE A 125 -12.11 1.10 6.96
CA PHE A 125 -11.62 -0.28 6.90
C PHE A 125 -12.69 -1.26 6.44
N GLU A 126 -13.96 -1.01 6.72
CA GLU A 126 -15.09 -1.77 6.15
C GLU A 126 -15.12 -1.65 4.62
N ALA A 127 -14.92 -0.44 4.08
CA ALA A 127 -14.85 -0.24 2.62
C ALA A 127 -13.65 -0.97 1.99
N ILE A 128 -12.48 -0.90 2.62
CA ILE A 128 -11.28 -1.63 2.17
C ILE A 128 -11.50 -3.15 2.24
N ASP A 129 -12.01 -3.65 3.35
CA ASP A 129 -12.23 -5.10 3.56
C ASP A 129 -13.27 -5.66 2.59
N ALA A 130 -14.36 -4.93 2.37
CA ALA A 130 -15.37 -5.28 1.38
C ALA A 130 -14.80 -5.31 -0.05
N PHE A 131 -13.97 -4.33 -0.41
CA PHE A 131 -13.28 -4.29 -1.70
C PHE A 131 -12.33 -5.49 -1.86
N VAL A 132 -11.48 -5.75 -0.88
CA VAL A 132 -10.55 -6.88 -0.90
C VAL A 132 -11.29 -8.21 -1.01
N GLY A 133 -12.34 -8.41 -0.20
CA GLY A 133 -13.16 -9.62 -0.24
C GLY A 133 -13.84 -9.85 -1.59
N ALA A 134 -14.38 -8.79 -2.21
CA ALA A 134 -15.06 -8.87 -3.49
C ALA A 134 -14.12 -9.10 -4.68
N THR A 135 -12.86 -8.63 -4.61
CA THR A 135 -11.89 -8.70 -5.71
C THR A 135 -10.89 -9.84 -5.55
N LEU A 136 -10.20 -9.89 -4.43
CA LEU A 136 -9.15 -10.86 -4.16
C LEU A 136 -9.62 -12.07 -3.34
N GLY A 137 -10.79 -11.96 -2.71
CA GLY A 137 -11.42 -13.05 -1.98
C GLY A 137 -11.02 -13.19 -0.50
N PRO A 138 -11.65 -14.15 0.22
CA PRO A 138 -11.49 -14.30 1.67
C PRO A 138 -10.08 -14.71 2.08
N GLU A 139 -9.32 -15.36 1.20
CA GLU A 139 -7.93 -15.67 1.49
C GLU A 139 -7.10 -14.39 1.64
N ALA A 140 -7.30 -13.39 0.77
CA ALA A 140 -6.63 -12.09 0.88
C ALA A 140 -7.02 -11.36 2.18
N GLN A 141 -8.30 -11.40 2.58
CA GLN A 141 -8.76 -10.86 3.86
C GLN A 141 -8.08 -11.55 5.06
N SER A 142 -7.73 -12.83 4.94
CA SER A 142 -7.03 -13.56 6.01
C SER A 142 -5.56 -13.15 6.20
N LYS A 143 -4.99 -12.36 5.28
CA LYS A 143 -3.58 -11.94 5.35
C LYS A 143 -3.36 -10.77 6.32
N TYR A 144 -4.41 -10.05 6.73
CA TYR A 144 -4.29 -8.89 7.64
C TYR A 144 -5.27 -8.99 8.81
N GLN A 145 -5.03 -8.14 9.81
CA GLN A 145 -5.93 -7.91 10.93
C GLN A 145 -6.32 -6.44 10.97
N ILE A 146 -7.59 -6.15 11.28
CA ILE A 146 -8.08 -4.79 11.50
C ILE A 146 -8.17 -4.58 13.00
N ILE A 147 -7.44 -3.58 13.52
CA ILE A 147 -7.44 -3.19 14.94
C ILE A 147 -7.64 -1.68 15.01
N VAL A 148 -8.83 -1.22 15.37
CA VAL A 148 -9.16 0.21 15.45
C VAL A 148 -9.08 0.67 16.89
N ASP A 149 -8.52 1.87 17.08
CA ASP A 149 -8.43 2.59 18.36
C ASP A 149 -7.73 1.84 19.52
N ASP A 150 -6.94 0.82 19.21
CA ASP A 150 -6.13 0.11 20.21
C ASP A 150 -4.65 0.02 19.79
N PRO A 151 -3.88 1.12 19.94
CA PRO A 151 -2.47 1.15 19.56
C PRO A 151 -1.60 0.22 20.44
N GLU A 152 -2.07 -0.15 21.63
CA GLU A 152 -1.37 -1.10 22.48
C GLU A 152 -1.50 -2.53 21.95
N GLU A 153 -2.72 -2.94 21.54
CA GLU A 153 -2.94 -4.24 20.91
C GLU A 153 -2.19 -4.36 19.58
N VAL A 154 -2.18 -3.30 18.75
CA VAL A 154 -1.35 -3.25 17.55
C VAL A 154 0.11 -3.57 17.85
N ALA A 155 0.70 -2.89 18.83
CA ALA A 155 2.11 -3.08 19.18
C ALA A 155 2.38 -4.44 19.81
N ARG A 156 1.45 -4.97 20.61
CA ARG A 156 1.54 -6.30 21.21
C ARG A 156 1.50 -7.41 20.15
N THR A 157 0.56 -7.29 19.20
CA THR A 157 0.42 -8.20 18.07
C THR A 157 1.66 -8.18 17.19
N MET A 158 2.16 -6.99 16.84
CA MET A 158 3.42 -6.87 16.09
C MET A 158 4.59 -7.52 16.82
N ASN A 159 4.76 -7.27 18.12
CA ASN A 159 5.85 -7.86 18.90
C ASN A 159 5.79 -9.39 18.92
N LYS A 160 4.61 -9.96 19.12
CA LYS A 160 4.39 -11.40 19.09
C LYS A 160 4.75 -12.02 17.72
N HIS A 161 4.37 -11.34 16.64
CA HIS A 161 4.65 -11.82 15.30
C HIS A 161 6.12 -11.63 14.89
N LEU A 162 6.77 -10.58 15.37
CA LEU A 162 8.19 -10.33 15.14
C LEU A 162 9.07 -11.53 15.57
N GLU A 163 8.76 -12.15 16.70
CA GLU A 163 9.46 -13.37 17.13
C GLU A 163 9.28 -14.56 16.17
N LYS A 164 8.09 -14.68 15.57
CA LYS A 164 7.84 -15.70 14.52
C LYS A 164 8.66 -15.42 13.27
N VAL A 165 8.73 -14.14 12.85
CA VAL A 165 9.55 -13.71 11.69
C VAL A 165 11.03 -14.02 11.93
N LYS A 166 11.55 -13.68 13.11
CA LYS A 166 12.95 -13.98 13.49
C LYS A 166 13.26 -15.48 13.39
N LYS A 167 12.41 -16.31 14.00
CA LYS A 167 12.58 -17.77 13.99
C LYS A 167 12.54 -18.33 12.56
N PHE A 168 11.58 -17.90 11.77
CA PHE A 168 11.42 -18.36 10.38
C PHE A 168 12.65 -17.96 9.54
N ARG A 169 13.04 -16.68 9.55
CA ARG A 169 14.20 -16.22 8.79
C ARG A 169 15.51 -16.93 9.21
N GLY A 170 15.70 -17.12 10.51
CA GLY A 170 16.83 -17.88 11.03
C GLY A 170 16.84 -19.35 10.54
N ALA A 171 15.69 -20.02 10.57
CA ALA A 171 15.55 -21.40 10.09
C ALA A 171 15.80 -21.54 8.57
N MET A 172 15.42 -20.51 7.80
CA MET A 172 15.62 -20.45 6.34
C MET A 172 17.02 -19.99 5.93
N GLY A 173 17.87 -19.61 6.87
CA GLY A 173 19.16 -19.01 6.57
C GLY A 173 19.07 -17.62 5.91
N ASP A 174 17.94 -16.94 6.07
CA ASP A 174 17.70 -15.61 5.50
C ASP A 174 18.24 -14.50 6.40
N ALA A 175 18.54 -13.33 5.81
CA ALA A 175 19.00 -12.17 6.56
C ALA A 175 17.85 -11.57 7.38
N PHE A 176 18.12 -11.27 8.67
CA PHE A 176 17.10 -10.63 9.51
C PHE A 176 16.69 -9.24 9.01
N SER A 177 17.67 -8.43 8.60
CA SER A 177 17.42 -7.03 8.20
C SER A 177 16.95 -6.86 6.75
N PHE A 178 16.90 -7.92 5.96
CA PHE A 178 16.45 -7.87 4.57
C PHE A 178 15.87 -9.23 4.16
N ASN A 179 14.60 -9.24 3.70
CA ASN A 179 13.88 -10.45 3.33
C ASN A 179 14.23 -10.90 1.90
N TRP A 180 15.34 -11.63 1.74
CA TRP A 180 15.78 -12.18 0.44
C TRP A 180 14.90 -13.33 -0.03
N SER A 181 14.33 -14.11 0.89
CA SER A 181 13.53 -15.27 0.57
C SER A 181 12.14 -14.93 0.04
N LEU A 182 11.65 -13.70 0.30
CA LEU A 182 10.36 -13.24 -0.21
C LEU A 182 10.36 -13.19 -1.75
N LYS A 183 9.44 -13.92 -2.37
CA LYS A 183 9.29 -13.94 -3.82
C LYS A 183 8.39 -12.80 -4.26
N ILE A 184 8.93 -11.92 -5.08
CA ILE A 184 8.22 -10.80 -5.69
C ILE A 184 8.27 -11.02 -7.20
N GLU A 185 7.11 -11.14 -7.83
CA GLU A 185 7.02 -11.34 -9.26
C GLU A 185 7.50 -10.10 -10.03
N GLN A 186 7.88 -10.30 -11.27
CA GLN A 186 8.45 -9.25 -12.12
C GLN A 186 7.49 -8.06 -12.28
N ASP A 187 6.20 -8.32 -12.39
CA ASP A 187 5.15 -7.31 -12.52
C ASP A 187 5.03 -6.34 -11.33
N PHE A 188 5.52 -6.75 -10.16
CA PHE A 188 5.61 -5.88 -8.99
C PHE A 188 6.94 -5.13 -8.88
N GLN A 189 7.94 -5.47 -9.70
CA GLN A 189 9.28 -4.91 -9.63
C GLN A 189 9.60 -3.93 -10.76
N GLN A 190 8.85 -4.01 -11.87
CA GLN A 190 9.09 -3.14 -13.03
C GLN A 190 8.27 -1.85 -12.93
N PRO A 191 8.88 -0.70 -13.27
CA PRO A 191 8.19 0.57 -13.32
C PRO A 191 6.98 0.53 -14.25
N PHE A 192 5.83 1.01 -13.77
CA PHE A 192 4.64 1.19 -14.56
C PHE A 192 4.44 2.68 -14.84
N ILE A 193 4.43 3.03 -16.13
CA ILE A 193 4.17 4.40 -16.59
C ILE A 193 2.73 4.45 -17.09
N PRO A 194 1.82 5.17 -16.38
CA PRO A 194 0.42 5.28 -16.79
C PRO A 194 0.27 6.16 -18.03
N THR A 195 0.12 5.52 -19.18
CA THR A 195 -0.27 6.13 -20.45
C THR A 195 -1.64 5.63 -20.88
N HIS A 196 -2.29 6.25 -21.86
CA HIS A 196 -3.55 5.74 -22.39
C HIS A 196 -3.42 4.30 -22.92
N GLU A 197 -2.29 3.99 -23.56
CA GLU A 197 -2.00 2.64 -24.06
C GLU A 197 -1.79 1.64 -22.92
N SER A 198 -0.88 1.92 -21.99
CA SER A 198 -0.60 1.00 -20.88
C SER A 198 -1.79 0.79 -19.93
N MET A 199 -2.67 1.79 -19.80
CA MET A 199 -3.92 1.66 -19.04
C MET A 199 -4.97 0.83 -19.79
N ALA A 200 -5.05 0.93 -21.11
CA ALA A 200 -5.96 0.12 -21.94
C ALA A 200 -5.55 -1.36 -21.97
N ASP A 201 -4.27 -1.67 -21.79
CA ASP A 201 -3.72 -3.04 -21.80
C ASP A 201 -3.92 -3.79 -20.48
N LEU A 202 -4.41 -3.12 -19.42
CA LEU A 202 -4.63 -3.75 -18.13
C LEU A 202 -5.68 -4.87 -18.20
N GLN A 203 -5.41 -5.98 -17.55
CA GLN A 203 -6.31 -7.12 -17.46
C GLN A 203 -7.10 -7.08 -16.17
N LEU A 204 -8.23 -6.38 -16.16
CA LEU A 204 -9.07 -6.19 -14.97
C LEU A 204 -10.23 -7.19 -14.96
N HIS A 205 -9.89 -8.48 -14.92
CA HIS A 205 -10.85 -9.59 -14.93
C HIS A 205 -10.68 -10.45 -13.70
N LEU A 206 -11.80 -10.96 -13.15
CA LEU A 206 -11.81 -11.88 -11.99
C LEU A 206 -11.28 -13.27 -12.32
N ASP A 207 -11.29 -13.65 -13.62
CA ASP A 207 -10.83 -14.94 -14.13
C ASP A 207 -9.32 -14.94 -14.38
N GLN A 208 -8.55 -14.76 -13.32
CA GLN A 208 -7.09 -14.85 -13.32
C GLN A 208 -6.59 -15.17 -11.91
N SER A 209 -5.30 -15.43 -11.75
CA SER A 209 -4.73 -15.62 -10.41
C SER A 209 -4.91 -14.36 -9.56
N LYS A 210 -5.06 -14.52 -8.24
CA LYS A 210 -5.26 -13.38 -7.34
C LYS A 210 -4.02 -12.48 -7.25
N SER A 211 -2.83 -13.04 -7.46
CA SER A 211 -1.58 -12.28 -7.56
C SER A 211 -1.55 -11.42 -8.83
N ASP A 212 -1.95 -11.97 -9.99
CA ASP A 212 -1.99 -11.23 -11.25
C ASP A 212 -3.07 -10.13 -11.21
N LEU A 213 -4.26 -10.44 -10.68
CA LEU A 213 -5.31 -9.44 -10.49
C LEU A 213 -4.83 -8.29 -9.57
N ALA A 214 -4.13 -8.60 -8.48
CA ALA A 214 -3.58 -7.59 -7.59
C ALA A 214 -2.53 -6.72 -8.31
N ALA A 215 -1.69 -7.30 -9.17
CA ALA A 215 -0.73 -6.54 -9.98
C ALA A 215 -1.44 -5.58 -10.95
N ASN A 216 -2.51 -6.03 -11.62
CA ASN A 216 -3.31 -5.18 -12.52
C ASN A 216 -4.07 -4.08 -11.75
N LEU A 217 -4.68 -4.41 -10.61
CA LEU A 217 -5.34 -3.42 -9.74
C LEU A 217 -4.36 -2.36 -9.23
N ARG A 218 -3.15 -2.76 -8.83
CA ARG A 218 -2.10 -1.83 -8.43
C ARG A 218 -1.78 -0.84 -9.55
N LYS A 219 -1.58 -1.34 -10.79
CA LYS A 219 -1.32 -0.51 -11.96
C LYS A 219 -2.49 0.44 -12.26
N ALA A 220 -3.74 -0.04 -12.12
CA ALA A 220 -4.93 0.79 -12.26
C ALA A 220 -4.98 1.93 -11.22
N PHE A 221 -4.73 1.63 -9.93
CA PHE A 221 -4.66 2.65 -8.90
C PHE A 221 -3.51 3.64 -9.12
N SER A 222 -2.35 3.18 -9.60
CA SER A 222 -1.24 4.06 -10.00
C SER A 222 -1.67 5.05 -11.08
N GLY A 223 -2.39 4.58 -12.10
CA GLY A 223 -2.96 5.42 -13.16
C GLY A 223 -3.99 6.41 -12.63
N ILE A 224 -4.86 5.99 -11.72
CA ILE A 224 -5.86 6.88 -11.08
C ILE A 224 -5.17 7.97 -10.25
N VAL A 225 -4.12 7.63 -9.51
CA VAL A 225 -3.30 8.64 -8.80
C VAL A 225 -2.64 9.60 -9.80
N ALA A 226 -2.08 9.09 -10.89
CA ALA A 226 -1.46 9.93 -11.91
C ALA A 226 -2.48 10.90 -12.54
N GLY A 227 -3.63 10.40 -12.97
CA GLY A 227 -4.66 11.19 -13.66
C GLY A 227 -5.39 12.21 -12.79
N ASN A 228 -5.49 11.96 -11.47
CA ASN A 228 -6.25 12.84 -10.56
C ASN A 228 -5.36 13.72 -9.67
N VAL A 229 -4.09 13.35 -9.45
CA VAL A 229 -3.24 14.01 -8.45
C VAL A 229 -1.98 14.62 -9.06
N LYS A 230 -1.34 13.93 -10.04
CA LYS A 230 -0.08 14.40 -10.61
C LYS A 230 -0.34 15.38 -11.75
N ALA A 231 0.36 16.54 -11.75
CA ALA A 231 0.14 17.60 -12.72
C ALA A 231 0.28 17.13 -14.18
N GLU A 232 1.27 16.30 -14.47
CA GLU A 232 1.51 15.73 -15.80
C GLU A 232 0.36 14.82 -16.24
N GLY A 233 -0.08 13.90 -15.37
CA GLY A 233 -1.20 13.01 -15.65
C GLY A 233 -2.51 13.77 -15.87
N ILE A 234 -2.80 14.77 -15.04
CA ILE A 234 -3.96 15.67 -15.22
C ILE A 234 -3.90 16.38 -16.58
N ALA A 235 -2.72 16.83 -17.01
CA ALA A 235 -2.54 17.47 -18.31
C ALA A 235 -2.80 16.49 -19.47
N GLN A 236 -2.37 15.23 -19.34
CA GLN A 236 -2.64 14.18 -20.33
C GLN A 236 -4.15 13.87 -20.42
N ILE A 237 -4.84 13.71 -19.27
CA ILE A 237 -6.28 13.51 -19.25
C ILE A 237 -7.03 14.67 -19.91
N LYS A 238 -6.64 15.93 -19.63
CA LYS A 238 -7.25 17.12 -20.26
C LYS A 238 -7.05 17.14 -21.77
N LYS A 239 -5.92 16.66 -22.26
CA LYS A 239 -5.55 16.68 -23.69
C LYS A 239 -6.16 15.54 -24.48
N HIS A 240 -6.21 14.33 -23.91
CA HIS A 240 -6.55 13.09 -24.62
C HIS A 240 -7.83 12.43 -24.13
N GLY A 241 -8.50 12.99 -23.12
CA GLY A 241 -9.65 12.40 -22.45
C GLY A 241 -9.24 11.39 -21.35
N PRO A 242 -10.21 10.75 -20.68
CA PRO A 242 -9.96 9.77 -19.64
C PRO A 242 -9.28 8.51 -20.19
N PHE A 243 -8.57 7.79 -19.31
CA PHE A 243 -8.04 6.47 -19.64
C PHE A 243 -9.18 5.50 -19.96
N GLU A 244 -8.99 4.66 -20.95
CA GLU A 244 -9.93 3.59 -21.29
C GLU A 244 -9.47 2.30 -20.61
N LEU A 245 -10.26 1.80 -19.65
CA LEU A 245 -9.99 0.53 -18.98
C LEU A 245 -10.89 -0.56 -19.54
N THR A 246 -10.35 -1.74 -19.79
CA THR A 246 -11.11 -2.92 -20.16
C THR A 246 -11.14 -3.90 -19.00
N GLY A 247 -12.33 -4.32 -18.57
CA GLY A 247 -12.47 -5.21 -17.41
C GLY A 247 -13.89 -5.66 -17.15
N ASP A 248 -14.03 -6.54 -16.17
CA ASP A 248 -15.34 -6.98 -15.69
C ASP A 248 -16.10 -5.81 -15.06
N SER A 249 -17.34 -5.59 -15.49
CA SER A 249 -18.18 -4.51 -14.94
C SER A 249 -18.34 -4.62 -13.42
N THR A 250 -18.50 -5.84 -12.91
CA THR A 250 -18.62 -6.10 -11.47
C THR A 250 -17.34 -5.75 -10.70
N LEU A 251 -16.17 -6.00 -11.27
CA LEU A 251 -14.89 -5.60 -10.68
C LEU A 251 -14.78 -4.07 -10.65
N MET A 252 -15.09 -3.43 -11.76
CA MET A 252 -14.97 -1.97 -11.88
C MET A 252 -15.97 -1.24 -10.98
N GLU A 253 -17.19 -1.77 -10.79
CA GLU A 253 -18.15 -1.25 -9.79
C GLU A 253 -17.58 -1.28 -8.36
N LYS A 254 -16.76 -2.28 -8.01
CA LYS A 254 -16.09 -2.32 -6.70
C LYS A 254 -14.99 -1.29 -6.59
N VAL A 255 -14.24 -1.06 -7.67
CA VAL A 255 -13.24 0.03 -7.74
C VAL A 255 -13.93 1.38 -7.56
N ASP A 256 -15.00 1.65 -8.30
CA ASP A 256 -15.76 2.91 -8.21
C ASP A 256 -16.33 3.12 -6.80
N THR A 257 -16.96 2.10 -6.20
CA THR A 257 -17.49 2.16 -4.84
C THR A 257 -16.40 2.52 -3.82
N LEU A 258 -15.20 1.93 -3.95
CA LEU A 258 -14.07 2.25 -3.07
C LEU A 258 -13.61 3.71 -3.25
N LEU A 259 -13.47 4.17 -4.50
CA LEU A 259 -13.05 5.53 -4.80
C LEU A 259 -14.05 6.58 -4.32
N GLU A 260 -15.35 6.32 -4.49
CA GLU A 260 -16.41 7.17 -3.96
C GLU A 260 -16.36 7.26 -2.43
N SER A 261 -16.06 6.16 -1.75
CA SER A 261 -15.88 6.16 -0.29
C SER A 261 -14.70 7.06 0.12
N PHE A 262 -13.59 7.05 -0.62
CA PHE A 262 -12.46 7.93 -0.36
C PHE A 262 -12.79 9.40 -0.59
N VAL A 263 -13.57 9.71 -1.61
CA VAL A 263 -14.06 11.07 -1.88
C VAL A 263 -14.96 11.54 -0.73
N LYS A 264 -15.96 10.73 -0.35
CA LYS A 264 -16.89 11.01 0.77
C LYS A 264 -16.16 11.27 2.08
N GLN A 265 -15.07 10.53 2.34
CA GLN A 265 -14.25 10.65 3.54
C GLN A 265 -13.14 11.69 3.42
N HIS A 266 -13.12 12.53 2.37
CA HIS A 266 -12.07 13.54 2.09
C HIS A 266 -10.64 12.96 2.06
N ARG A 267 -10.48 11.73 1.58
CA ARG A 267 -9.19 11.01 1.48
C ARG A 267 -8.60 11.00 0.08
N MET A 268 -9.28 11.60 -0.87
CA MET A 268 -8.80 11.72 -2.24
C MET A 268 -8.56 13.20 -2.58
N LYS A 269 -7.33 13.52 -3.00
CA LYS A 269 -7.01 14.83 -3.54
C LYS A 269 -7.63 14.94 -4.93
N LEU A 270 -8.44 15.97 -5.14
CA LEU A 270 -9.12 16.22 -6.39
C LEU A 270 -8.44 17.37 -7.16
N PRO A 271 -8.42 17.31 -8.51
CA PRO A 271 -7.90 18.40 -9.33
C PRO A 271 -8.83 19.63 -9.36
N GLY A 272 -10.07 19.49 -8.88
CA GLY A 272 -11.10 20.51 -8.82
C GLY A 272 -12.01 20.37 -7.60
N SER A 273 -13.20 20.95 -7.63
CA SER A 273 -14.18 20.91 -6.54
C SER A 273 -15.04 19.66 -6.50
N ALA A 274 -15.10 18.89 -7.58
CA ALA A 274 -15.85 17.66 -7.71
C ALA A 274 -14.94 16.53 -8.18
N TYR A 275 -15.31 15.30 -7.82
CA TYR A 275 -14.64 14.12 -8.36
C TYR A 275 -15.14 13.84 -9.79
N GLU A 276 -14.21 13.86 -10.71
CA GLU A 276 -14.42 13.39 -12.08
C GLU A 276 -13.49 12.21 -12.31
N PRO A 277 -14.01 11.01 -12.65
CA PRO A 277 -13.18 9.86 -12.96
C PRO A 277 -12.21 10.18 -14.10
N CYS A 278 -10.92 9.92 -13.89
CA CYS A 278 -9.92 10.04 -14.94
C CYS A 278 -9.88 8.82 -15.87
N TYR A 279 -10.88 7.94 -15.79
CA TYR A 279 -11.02 6.75 -16.63
C TYR A 279 -12.48 6.49 -16.98
N VAL A 280 -12.67 5.71 -18.02
CA VAL A 280 -13.95 5.13 -18.44
C VAL A 280 -13.78 3.63 -18.63
N VAL A 281 -14.79 2.86 -18.28
CA VAL A 281 -14.79 1.41 -18.47
C VAL A 281 -15.39 1.07 -19.83
N LYS A 282 -14.63 0.37 -20.66
CA LYS A 282 -15.16 -0.27 -21.87
C LYS A 282 -15.58 -1.69 -21.52
N ASN A 283 -16.83 -2.03 -21.75
CA ASN A 283 -17.31 -3.40 -21.60
C ASN A 283 -16.51 -4.34 -22.50
N ASP A 284 -15.96 -5.38 -21.91
CA ASP A 284 -15.31 -6.43 -22.69
C ASP A 284 -16.34 -7.14 -23.56
N LYS A 285 -16.08 -7.20 -24.85
CA LYS A 285 -16.94 -7.90 -25.82
C LYS A 285 -16.95 -9.42 -25.64
N ARG A 286 -16.10 -9.96 -24.74
CA ARG A 286 -16.01 -11.40 -24.46
C ARG A 286 -17.23 -11.97 -23.72
N ASN A 287 -18.07 -11.13 -23.08
CA ASN A 287 -19.28 -11.56 -22.36
C ASN A 287 -20.58 -11.35 -23.20
N SER A 288 -20.48 -11.23 -24.50
CA SER A 288 -21.63 -11.00 -25.42
C SER A 288 -21.94 -12.20 -26.34
N GLU A 289 -21.46 -13.42 -26.01
CA GLU A 289 -21.86 -14.67 -26.68
C GLU A 289 -22.57 -15.65 -25.72
#